data_578c82c2b1e892692e956f721f7b38df
#
_entry.id   578c82c2b1e892692e956f721f7b38df
#
_cell.length_a   1.000
_cell.length_b   1.000
_cell.length_c   1.000
_cell.angle_alpha   90.00
_cell.angle_beta   90.00
_cell.angle_gamma   90.00
#
_symmetry.space_group_name_H-M   'P 1'
#
loop_
_entity.id
_entity.type
_entity.pdbx_description
1 polymer ?
#
loop_
_entity_poly.entity_id
_entity_poly.type
_entity_poly.pdbx_seq_one_letter_code
_entity_poly.pdbx_strand_id
1 'polypeptide(L)'
;MIISIHQPNYLPWLGFFDKIKQSDIFVVFDDVQFPRGKKHFGHRNQIKTNTGTKWLTVPIKNKSDMVSFNDTIINYDTDWHNKHCKQISNHYSKSPY
;
A
#
# COMPACT_ATOMS: atom_id res chain seq x y z
N MET A 1 -6.01 -11.53 25.35
CA MET A 1 -6.47 -10.97 24.07
C MET A 1 -5.47 -9.94 23.58
N ILE A 2 -5.05 -10.07 22.31
CA ILE A 2 -4.14 -9.12 21.69
C ILE A 2 -4.90 -8.31 20.66
N ILE A 3 -4.85 -6.98 20.78
CA ILE A 3 -5.46 -6.06 19.85
C ILE A 3 -4.34 -5.26 19.19
N SER A 4 -4.33 -5.21 17.86
CA SER A 4 -3.37 -4.42 17.09
C SER A 4 -4.10 -3.39 16.24
N ILE A 5 -3.44 -2.25 16.02
CA ILE A 5 -3.98 -1.15 15.23
C ILE A 5 -2.91 -0.73 14.22
N HIS A 6 -3.31 -0.53 12.98
CA HIS A 6 -2.38 -0.08 11.94
C HIS A 6 -3.11 0.70 10.84
N GLN A 7 -2.44 1.68 10.27
CA GLN A 7 -2.94 2.40 9.10
C GLN A 7 -2.87 1.49 7.87
N PRO A 8 -3.75 1.70 6.86
CA PRO A 8 -3.69 0.95 5.61
C PRO A 8 -2.38 1.17 4.87
N ASN A 9 -1.82 0.10 4.31
CA ASN A 9 -0.62 0.14 3.48
C ASN A 9 -0.86 -0.59 2.17
N TYR A 10 -0.32 -0.05 1.08
CA TYR A 10 -0.35 -0.71 -0.22
C TYR A 10 0.80 -1.73 -0.30
N LEU A 11 0.51 -2.95 -0.71
CA LEU A 11 1.47 -4.06 -0.77
C LEU A 11 2.26 -4.16 0.54
N PRO A 12 1.61 -4.45 1.66
CA PRO A 12 2.25 -4.38 2.97
C PRO A 12 3.43 -5.34 3.11
N TRP A 13 4.40 -4.95 3.91
CA TRP A 13 5.56 -5.78 4.25
C TRP A 13 5.16 -6.96 5.16
N LEU A 14 6.05 -7.96 5.25
CA LEU A 14 5.76 -9.20 6.00
C LEU A 14 5.39 -8.95 7.45
N GLY A 15 6.03 -7.99 8.11
CA GLY A 15 5.73 -7.65 9.50
C GLY A 15 4.29 -7.17 9.71
N PHE A 16 3.71 -6.53 8.71
CA PHE A 16 2.30 -6.13 8.74
C PHE A 16 1.39 -7.37 8.87
N PHE A 17 1.63 -8.39 8.06
CA PHE A 17 0.86 -9.63 8.09
C PHE A 17 1.13 -10.44 9.36
N ASP A 18 2.37 -10.45 9.84
CA ASP A 18 2.72 -11.12 11.10
C ASP A 18 1.97 -10.48 12.27
N LYS A 19 1.86 -9.15 12.28
CA LYS A 19 1.09 -8.43 13.28
C LYS A 19 -0.39 -8.84 13.26
N ILE A 20 -0.97 -8.99 12.07
CA ILE A 20 -2.35 -9.49 11.93
C ILE A 20 -2.46 -10.91 12.49
N LYS A 21 -1.52 -11.78 12.13
CA LYS A 21 -1.51 -13.18 12.55
C LYS A 21 -1.45 -13.34 14.07
N GLN A 22 -0.70 -12.49 14.75
CA GLN A 22 -0.54 -12.55 16.20
C GLN A 22 -1.67 -11.86 16.96
N SER A 23 -2.56 -11.16 16.28
CA SER A 23 -3.65 -10.42 16.90
C SER A 23 -4.93 -11.24 16.95
N ASP A 24 -5.67 -11.12 18.04
CA ASP A 24 -7.04 -11.63 18.10
C ASP A 24 -7.99 -10.67 17.37
N ILE A 25 -7.73 -9.38 17.49
CA ILE A 25 -8.47 -8.31 16.79
C ILE A 25 -7.46 -7.40 16.12
N PHE A 26 -7.63 -7.16 14.84
CA PHE A 26 -6.82 -6.21 14.07
C PHE A 26 -7.72 -5.05 13.62
N VAL A 27 -7.36 -3.84 14.03
CA VAL A 27 -8.12 -2.63 13.70
C VAL A 27 -7.42 -1.89 12.56
N VAL A 28 -8.13 -1.68 11.47
CA VAL A 28 -7.66 -0.84 10.37
C VAL A 28 -7.93 0.62 10.76
N PHE A 29 -6.86 1.36 11.00
CA PHE A 29 -6.94 2.74 11.45
C PHE A 29 -7.00 3.67 10.25
N ASP A 30 -8.19 3.80 9.65
CA ASP A 30 -8.41 4.49 8.37
C ASP A 30 -9.19 5.80 8.49
N ASP A 31 -9.57 6.20 9.68
CA ASP A 31 -10.25 7.47 9.93
C ASP A 31 -9.30 8.63 10.26
N VAL A 32 -8.00 8.39 10.18
CA VAL A 32 -6.95 9.40 10.35
C VAL A 32 -6.61 10.06 9.02
N GLN A 33 -6.01 11.24 9.10
CA GLN A 33 -5.61 11.99 7.92
C GLN A 33 -4.66 11.18 7.03
N PHE A 34 -4.92 11.20 5.73
CA PHE A 34 -4.02 10.59 4.73
C PHE A 34 -2.70 11.36 4.73
N PRO A 35 -1.54 10.70 4.94
CA PRO A 35 -0.28 11.38 5.04
C PRO A 35 0.10 12.08 3.74
N ARG A 36 0.75 13.23 3.87
CA ARG A 36 1.33 13.95 2.74
C ARG A 36 2.74 13.44 2.45
N GLY A 37 3.21 13.74 1.25
CA GLY A 37 4.57 13.47 0.84
C GLY A 37 4.77 12.10 0.25
N LYS A 38 6.04 11.79 0.00
CA LYS A 38 6.43 10.61 -0.77
C LYS A 38 7.03 9.49 0.07
N LYS A 39 7.10 9.66 1.38
CA LYS A 39 7.80 8.73 2.26
C LYS A 39 6.89 7.79 3.04
N HIS A 40 5.61 7.75 2.73
CA HIS A 40 4.69 6.84 3.42
C HIS A 40 4.19 5.75 2.47
N PHE A 41 3.68 4.68 3.06
CA PHE A 41 3.28 3.47 2.33
C PHE A 41 1.76 3.29 2.23
N GLY A 42 1.00 4.35 2.44
CA GLY A 42 -0.47 4.30 2.39
C GLY A 42 -1.00 3.90 1.01
N HIS A 43 -0.48 4.52 -0.05
CA HIS A 43 -0.92 4.29 -1.42
C HIS A 43 0.23 3.93 -2.36
N ARG A 44 1.41 3.62 -1.83
CA ARG A 44 2.58 3.32 -2.65
C ARG A 44 3.53 2.38 -1.91
N ASN A 45 4.32 1.63 -2.67
CA ASN A 45 5.38 0.82 -2.12
C ASN A 45 6.44 0.57 -3.19
N GLN A 46 7.59 0.06 -2.77
CA GLN A 46 8.67 -0.29 -3.66
C GLN A 46 8.65 -1.78 -3.97
N ILE A 47 8.97 -2.12 -5.22
CA ILE A 47 9.21 -3.50 -5.64
C ILE A 47 10.65 -3.65 -6.10
N LYS A 48 11.14 -4.89 -6.05
CA LYS A 48 12.46 -5.25 -6.56
C LYS A 48 12.46 -5.22 -8.08
N THR A 49 13.55 -4.71 -8.67
CA THR A 49 13.79 -4.76 -10.11
C THR A 49 15.19 -5.33 -10.38
N ASN A 50 15.54 -5.52 -11.65
CA ASN A 50 16.87 -6.01 -12.02
C ASN A 50 17.98 -5.00 -11.69
N THR A 51 17.65 -3.74 -11.55
CA THR A 51 18.62 -2.65 -11.32
C THR A 51 18.45 -1.97 -9.97
N GLY A 52 17.61 -2.50 -9.09
CA GLY A 52 17.38 -1.89 -7.77
C GLY A 52 15.93 -2.00 -7.36
N THR A 53 15.30 -0.87 -7.05
CA THR A 53 13.92 -0.80 -6.63
C THR A 53 13.13 0.18 -7.51
N LYS A 54 11.83 -0.01 -7.54
CA LYS A 54 10.90 0.86 -8.27
C LYS A 54 9.66 1.11 -7.41
N TRP A 55 9.23 2.35 -7.34
CA TRP A 55 7.99 2.71 -6.69
C TRP A 55 6.77 2.36 -7.55
N LEU A 56 5.77 1.74 -6.92
CA LEU A 56 4.43 1.60 -7.48
C LEU A 56 3.50 2.47 -6.66
N THR A 57 2.82 3.40 -7.31
CA THR A 57 1.93 4.34 -6.64
C THR A 57 0.51 4.17 -7.18
N VAL A 58 -0.44 4.01 -6.27
CA VAL A 58 -1.88 4.04 -6.61
C VAL A 58 -2.28 5.51 -6.73
N PRO A 59 -2.76 5.97 -7.89
CA PRO A 59 -3.18 7.36 -8.03
C PRO A 59 -4.44 7.64 -7.24
N ILE A 60 -4.51 8.81 -6.63
CA ILE A 60 -5.66 9.24 -5.83
C ILE A 60 -6.22 10.54 -6.42
N LYS A 61 -7.56 10.71 -6.31
CA LYS A 61 -8.25 11.89 -6.82
C LYS A 61 -8.07 13.10 -5.92
N ASN A 62 -8.11 12.87 -4.61
CA ASN A 62 -8.06 13.95 -3.64
C ASN A 62 -6.62 14.22 -3.23
N LYS A 63 -6.13 15.39 -3.61
CA LYS A 63 -4.82 15.88 -3.15
C LYS A 63 -4.96 16.89 -2.02
N SER A 64 -6.15 17.00 -1.48
CA SER A 64 -6.43 17.86 -0.34
C SER A 64 -5.80 17.32 0.92
N ASP A 65 -5.39 18.23 1.77
CA ASP A 65 -4.55 17.95 2.93
C ASP A 65 -5.30 17.42 4.15
N MET A 66 -6.61 17.44 4.09
CA MET A 66 -7.46 17.20 5.26
C MET A 66 -8.36 15.97 5.07
N VAL A 67 -8.03 15.10 4.11
CA VAL A 67 -8.84 13.93 3.80
C VAL A 67 -8.29 12.72 4.55
N SER A 68 -9.17 11.96 5.20
CA SER A 68 -8.79 10.70 5.86
C SER A 68 -8.51 9.59 4.84
N PHE A 69 -7.88 8.49 5.28
CA PHE A 69 -7.73 7.30 4.44
C PHE A 69 -9.06 6.81 3.91
N ASN A 70 -10.06 6.76 4.78
CA ASN A 70 -11.39 6.26 4.44
C ASN A 70 -12.09 7.10 3.37
N ASP A 71 -11.84 8.40 3.34
CA ASP A 71 -12.43 9.33 2.37
C ASP A 71 -11.55 9.56 1.14
N THR A 72 -10.36 8.99 1.11
CA THR A 72 -9.46 9.08 -0.03
C THR A 72 -9.95 8.18 -1.16
N ILE A 73 -10.09 8.74 -2.37
CA ILE A 73 -10.65 8.06 -3.53
C ILE A 73 -9.55 7.71 -4.51
N ILE A 74 -9.51 6.44 -4.93
CA ILE A 74 -8.59 5.97 -5.96
C ILE A 74 -9.01 6.55 -7.32
N ASN A 75 -8.03 7.02 -8.08
CA ASN A 75 -8.25 7.53 -9.43
C ASN A 75 -8.06 6.41 -10.45
N TYR A 76 -9.15 6.05 -11.14
CA TYR A 76 -9.13 5.02 -12.18
C TYR A 76 -9.09 5.60 -13.61
N ASP A 77 -8.77 6.87 -13.77
CA ASP A 77 -8.64 7.50 -15.09
C ASP A 77 -7.47 6.90 -15.91
N THR A 78 -6.49 6.31 -15.21
CA THR A 78 -5.39 5.58 -15.84
C THR A 78 -5.49 4.09 -15.50
N ASP A 79 -4.89 3.25 -16.33
CA ASP A 79 -4.89 1.79 -16.14
C ASP A 79 -3.76 1.36 -15.19
N TRP A 80 -3.69 1.99 -14.02
CA TRP A 80 -2.61 1.76 -13.05
C TRP A 80 -2.56 0.32 -12.54
N HIS A 81 -3.73 -0.30 -12.33
CA HIS A 81 -3.81 -1.64 -11.74
C HIS A 81 -3.21 -2.71 -12.67
N ASN A 82 -3.48 -2.65 -13.97
CA ASN A 82 -2.87 -3.55 -14.94
C ASN A 82 -1.38 -3.29 -15.10
N LYS A 83 -0.96 -2.03 -15.04
CA LYS A 83 0.46 -1.67 -15.08
C LYS A 83 1.21 -2.22 -13.86
N HIS A 84 0.64 -2.12 -12.67
CA HIS A 84 1.23 -2.68 -11.46
C HIS A 84 1.34 -4.21 -11.55
N CYS A 85 0.29 -4.88 -12.02
CA CYS A 85 0.32 -6.33 -12.22
C CYS A 85 1.42 -6.76 -13.18
N LYS A 86 1.57 -6.03 -14.29
CA LYS A 86 2.65 -6.29 -15.26
C LYS A 86 4.02 -6.09 -14.66
N GLN A 87 4.23 -5.02 -13.92
CA GLN A 87 5.52 -4.76 -13.27
C GLN A 87 5.88 -5.86 -12.28
N ILE A 88 4.94 -6.26 -11.44
CA ILE A 88 5.17 -7.34 -10.48
C ILE A 88 5.47 -8.65 -11.21
N SER A 89 4.68 -9.00 -12.23
CA SER A 89 4.88 -10.21 -13.01
C SER A 89 6.26 -10.22 -13.69
N ASN A 90 6.66 -9.10 -14.30
CA ASN A 90 7.94 -9.02 -15.01
C ASN A 90 9.14 -9.16 -14.08
N HIS A 91 9.07 -8.57 -12.88
CA HIS A 91 10.21 -8.56 -11.97
C HIS A 91 10.27 -9.76 -11.03
N TYR A 92 9.16 -10.47 -10.84
CA TYR A 92 9.09 -11.60 -9.89
C TYR A 92 8.75 -12.93 -10.53
N SER A 93 8.59 -13.00 -11.86
CA SER A 93 8.20 -14.25 -12.55
C SER A 93 9.16 -15.40 -12.34
N LYS A 94 10.44 -15.10 -12.10
CA LYS A 94 11.49 -16.11 -11.87
C LYS A 94 11.81 -16.30 -10.40
N SER A 95 11.07 -15.67 -9.51
CA SER A 95 11.28 -15.83 -8.07
C SER A 95 10.70 -17.16 -7.60
N PRO A 96 11.33 -17.83 -6.60
CA PRO A 96 10.88 -19.13 -6.12
C PRO A 96 9.55 -19.09 -5.34
N TYR A 97 9.12 -17.92 -4.93
CA TYR A 97 7.90 -17.76 -4.14
C TYR A 97 6.97 -16.70 -4.72
#